data_0bc73a1c6aa8967012290306b70a25c5
#
_entry.id   0bc73a1c6aa8967012290306b70a25c5
#
_cell.length_a   1.000
_cell.length_b   1.000
_cell.length_c   1.000
_cell.angle_alpha   90.00
_cell.angle_beta   90.00
_cell.angle_gamma   90.00
#
_symmetry.space_group_name_H-M   'P 1'
#
loop_
_entity.id
_entity.type
_entity.pdbx_description
1 polymer ?
#
loop_
_entity_poly.entity_id
_entity_poly.type
_entity_poly.pdbx_seq_one_letter_code
_entity_poly.pdbx_strand_id
1 'polypeptide(L)'
;FRSDVAVREALKPAECKIIWKPETFLPQHPNGMTLEALDSCGGTAAEWTVFSTGGGELTDENGVVGEGERVVYPFRNMEELLAYCARENISIWRAVENLEPGVRPWLAGIWRAMVESVERGLGVEGVLPGPLKVTRRAPDKYRRAAEMKGPLRETGFISAYALAVIEENAAGGTIVTAPTCGSAGVLPGLLYYFQERECVPENDILSALATAGIVGAFIKANASISGAQVGCQG
;
A
#
# COMPACT_ATOMS: atom_id res chain seq x y z
N PHE A 1 -6.33 5.20 13.59
CA PHE A 1 -6.60 4.74 12.22
C PHE A 1 -8.02 5.14 11.86
N ARG A 2 -8.26 5.49 10.57
CA ARG A 2 -9.57 5.99 10.11
C ARG A 2 -10.41 4.86 9.47
N SER A 3 -10.27 3.63 9.96
CA SER A 3 -11.05 2.48 9.47
C SER A 3 -12.56 2.69 9.64
N ASP A 4 -12.98 3.39 10.69
CA ASP A 4 -14.37 3.79 10.91
C ASP A 4 -14.91 4.67 9.78
N VAL A 5 -14.11 5.60 9.26
CA VAL A 5 -14.49 6.45 8.13
C VAL A 5 -14.65 5.63 6.87
N ALA A 6 -13.69 4.74 6.56
CA ALA A 6 -13.72 3.89 5.36
C ALA A 6 -14.94 2.95 5.38
N VAL A 7 -15.23 2.32 6.52
CA VAL A 7 -16.40 1.44 6.69
C VAL A 7 -17.70 2.22 6.50
N ARG A 8 -17.84 3.40 7.10
CA ARG A 8 -19.04 4.24 6.93
C ARG A 8 -19.25 4.69 5.50
N GLU A 9 -18.17 5.07 4.80
CA GLU A 9 -18.26 5.45 3.37
C GLU A 9 -18.69 4.26 2.50
N ALA A 10 -18.13 3.08 2.74
CA ALA A 10 -18.45 1.87 1.98
C ALA A 10 -19.90 1.38 2.19
N LEU A 11 -20.48 1.64 3.35
CA LEU A 11 -21.85 1.22 3.68
C LEU A 11 -22.94 2.23 3.30
N LYS A 12 -22.60 3.40 2.78
CA LYS A 12 -23.61 4.38 2.34
C LYS A 12 -24.55 3.79 1.28
N PRO A 13 -25.86 4.08 1.35
CA PRO A 13 -26.52 5.04 2.24
C PRO A 13 -26.94 4.47 3.61
N ALA A 14 -26.56 3.24 3.97
CA ALA A 14 -26.96 2.63 5.24
C ALA A 14 -26.30 3.34 6.44
N GLU A 15 -27.08 3.55 7.50
CA GLU A 15 -26.53 4.00 8.77
C GLU A 15 -25.78 2.84 9.47
N CYS A 16 -24.58 3.13 9.98
CA CYS A 16 -23.71 2.15 10.60
C CYS A 16 -23.25 2.61 11.97
N LYS A 17 -23.43 1.77 13.00
CA LYS A 17 -22.86 1.94 14.33
C LYS A 17 -21.65 1.04 14.49
N ILE A 18 -20.48 1.61 14.72
CA ILE A 18 -19.24 0.86 14.93
C ILE A 18 -19.01 0.70 16.44
N ILE A 19 -18.82 -0.54 16.87
CA ILE A 19 -18.51 -0.90 18.27
C ILE A 19 -17.10 -1.47 18.31
N TRP A 20 -16.18 -0.75 18.90
CA TRP A 20 -14.79 -1.18 19.06
C TRP A 20 -14.65 -2.10 20.27
N LYS A 21 -14.02 -3.26 20.08
CA LYS A 21 -13.72 -4.25 21.12
C LYS A 21 -12.22 -4.60 21.11
N PRO A 22 -11.33 -3.67 21.47
CA PRO A 22 -9.87 -3.85 21.32
C PRO A 22 -9.28 -4.96 22.20
N GLU A 23 -9.99 -5.32 23.28
CA GLU A 23 -9.58 -6.40 24.20
C GLU A 23 -10.10 -7.78 23.77
N THR A 24 -10.89 -7.87 22.70
CA THR A 24 -11.52 -9.13 22.26
C THR A 24 -10.79 -9.65 21.04
N PHE A 25 -10.23 -10.84 21.14
CA PHE A 25 -9.61 -11.56 20.04
C PHE A 25 -10.55 -12.67 19.58
N LEU A 26 -10.83 -12.70 18.28
CA LEU A 26 -11.55 -13.82 17.69
C LEU A 26 -10.59 -15.01 17.51
N PRO A 27 -11.06 -16.27 17.71
CA PRO A 27 -10.19 -17.44 17.73
C PRO A 27 -9.41 -17.65 16.41
N GLN A 28 -10.00 -17.25 15.30
CA GLN A 28 -9.44 -17.46 13.96
C GLN A 28 -8.32 -16.47 13.63
N HIS A 29 -8.54 -15.19 13.96
CA HIS A 29 -7.56 -14.14 13.68
C HIS A 29 -7.82 -12.90 14.55
N PRO A 30 -6.77 -12.19 15.02
CA PRO A 30 -6.92 -11.00 15.88
C PRO A 30 -7.55 -9.78 15.15
N ASN A 31 -7.39 -9.68 13.82
CA ASN A 31 -7.98 -8.60 13.02
C ASN A 31 -9.30 -9.04 12.41
N GLY A 32 -10.31 -9.20 13.25
CA GLY A 32 -11.67 -9.57 12.82
C GLY A 32 -12.65 -8.41 12.91
N MET A 33 -13.68 -8.48 12.06
CA MET A 33 -14.82 -7.58 12.08
C MET A 33 -16.09 -8.38 11.86
N THR A 34 -17.08 -8.23 12.73
CA THR A 34 -18.41 -8.77 12.54
C THR A 34 -19.36 -7.67 12.08
N LEU A 35 -20.04 -7.91 10.97
CA LEU A 35 -21.09 -7.08 10.40
C LEU A 35 -22.45 -7.69 10.75
N GLU A 36 -23.31 -6.92 11.43
CA GLU A 36 -24.66 -7.32 11.76
C GLU A 36 -25.65 -6.42 11.00
N ALA A 37 -26.50 -7.02 10.18
CA ALA A 37 -27.62 -6.33 9.58
C ALA A 37 -28.83 -6.48 10.50
N LEU A 38 -29.43 -5.35 10.89
CA LEU A 38 -30.59 -5.33 11.77
C LEU A 38 -31.88 -5.15 10.97
N ASP A 39 -32.93 -5.84 11.37
CA ASP A 39 -34.27 -5.64 10.84
C ASP A 39 -34.94 -4.38 11.43
N SER A 40 -36.14 -4.08 10.98
CA SER A 40 -36.91 -2.91 11.42
C SER A 40 -37.33 -2.95 12.92
N CYS A 41 -37.24 -4.11 13.56
CA CYS A 41 -37.53 -4.32 14.96
C CYS A 41 -36.26 -4.34 15.83
N GLY A 42 -35.07 -4.19 15.23
CA GLY A 42 -33.78 -4.25 15.91
C GLY A 42 -33.25 -5.67 16.13
N GLY A 43 -33.86 -6.68 15.53
CA GLY A 43 -33.34 -8.04 15.52
C GLY A 43 -32.25 -8.23 14.47
N THR A 44 -31.32 -9.17 14.72
CA THR A 44 -30.28 -9.49 13.74
C THR A 44 -30.90 -10.30 12.58
N ALA A 45 -30.96 -9.69 11.40
CA ALA A 45 -31.44 -10.32 10.17
C ALA A 45 -30.35 -11.13 9.46
N ALA A 46 -29.09 -10.68 9.53
CA ALA A 46 -27.93 -11.36 8.99
C ALA A 46 -26.66 -10.97 9.76
N GLU A 47 -25.72 -11.89 9.82
CA GLU A 47 -24.39 -11.67 10.42
C GLU A 47 -23.32 -12.21 9.51
N TRP A 48 -22.19 -11.50 9.43
CA TRP A 48 -21.03 -11.95 8.67
C TRP A 48 -19.75 -11.54 9.38
N THR A 49 -18.90 -12.51 9.68
CA THR A 49 -17.60 -12.27 10.31
C THR A 49 -16.48 -12.45 9.29
N VAL A 50 -15.66 -11.42 9.16
CA VAL A 50 -14.53 -11.39 8.25
C VAL A 50 -13.24 -11.05 8.98
N PHE A 51 -12.13 -11.55 8.48
CA PHE A 51 -10.79 -11.34 9.02
C PHE A 51 -9.91 -10.70 7.95
N SER A 52 -9.16 -9.65 8.33
CA SER A 52 -8.12 -9.10 7.49
C SER A 52 -6.81 -9.82 7.79
N THR A 53 -6.39 -10.66 6.85
CA THR A 53 -5.14 -11.43 6.95
C THR A 53 -3.94 -10.63 6.49
N GLY A 54 -4.17 -9.43 5.95
CA GLY A 54 -3.15 -8.47 5.51
C GLY A 54 -3.11 -8.33 3.98
N GLY A 55 -2.36 -7.36 3.47
CA GLY A 55 -2.22 -7.13 2.03
C GLY A 55 -3.53 -6.87 1.26
N GLY A 56 -4.61 -6.52 1.96
CA GLY A 56 -5.95 -6.35 1.38
C GLY A 56 -6.77 -7.65 1.28
N GLU A 57 -6.20 -8.79 1.66
CA GLU A 57 -6.91 -10.07 1.68
C GLU A 57 -7.89 -10.13 2.85
N LEU A 58 -9.08 -10.64 2.56
CA LEU A 58 -10.11 -10.94 3.54
C LEU A 58 -10.42 -12.43 3.53
N THR A 59 -10.62 -13.00 4.71
CA THR A 59 -11.08 -14.38 4.89
C THR A 59 -12.32 -14.41 5.77
N ASP A 60 -13.16 -15.41 5.59
CA ASP A 60 -14.26 -15.75 6.49
C ASP A 60 -14.23 -17.23 6.87
N GLU A 61 -15.28 -17.75 7.43
CA GLU A 61 -15.40 -19.17 7.80
C GLU A 61 -15.30 -20.14 6.61
N ASN A 62 -15.55 -19.65 5.39
CA ASN A 62 -15.52 -20.45 4.14
C ASN A 62 -14.16 -20.33 3.43
N GLY A 63 -13.25 -19.49 3.90
CA GLY A 63 -11.93 -19.26 3.31
C GLY A 63 -11.73 -17.84 2.80
N VAL A 64 -10.99 -17.68 1.69
CA VAL A 64 -10.70 -16.36 1.09
C VAL A 64 -11.99 -15.78 0.49
N VAL A 65 -12.31 -14.53 0.88
CA VAL A 65 -13.47 -13.80 0.37
C VAL A 65 -13.14 -13.19 -0.99
N GLY A 66 -13.95 -13.52 -1.99
CA GLY A 66 -13.79 -13.02 -3.36
C GLY A 66 -13.26 -14.09 -4.33
N GLU A 67 -12.81 -13.65 -5.50
CA GLU A 67 -12.18 -14.56 -6.46
C GLU A 67 -10.83 -15.02 -5.90
N GLY A 68 -10.63 -16.32 -5.79
CA GLY A 68 -9.39 -16.92 -5.31
C GLY A 68 -8.17 -16.42 -6.10
N GLU A 69 -7.00 -16.39 -5.46
CA GLU A 69 -5.76 -15.91 -6.09
C GLU A 69 -5.52 -16.68 -7.41
N ARG A 70 -5.55 -15.96 -8.52
CA ARG A 70 -5.12 -16.51 -9.80
C ARG A 70 -3.60 -16.61 -9.79
N VAL A 71 -3.07 -17.82 -9.81
CA VAL A 71 -1.63 -18.02 -9.97
C VAL A 71 -1.23 -17.58 -11.38
N VAL A 72 -0.63 -16.40 -11.48
CA VAL A 72 -0.17 -15.81 -12.75
C VAL A 72 1.26 -16.22 -13.06
N TYR A 73 2.11 -16.26 -12.02
CA TYR A 73 3.54 -16.49 -12.17
C TYR A 73 3.92 -17.94 -11.86
N PRO A 74 4.70 -18.62 -12.72
CA PRO A 74 5.10 -20.02 -12.55
C PRO A 74 6.26 -20.21 -11.54
N PHE A 75 6.74 -19.16 -10.89
CA PHE A 75 7.86 -19.17 -9.97
C PHE A 75 7.42 -18.75 -8.56
N ARG A 76 8.06 -19.34 -7.56
CA ARG A 76 7.74 -19.15 -6.12
C ARG A 76 8.72 -18.26 -5.37
N ASN A 77 9.87 -18.02 -5.97
CA ASN A 77 10.97 -17.26 -5.36
C ASN A 77 11.83 -16.55 -6.39
N MET A 78 12.76 -15.74 -5.92
CA MET A 78 13.65 -14.96 -6.78
C MET A 78 14.58 -15.81 -7.62
N GLU A 79 15.05 -16.94 -7.11
CA GLU A 79 15.96 -17.84 -7.83
C GLU A 79 15.29 -18.40 -9.10
N GLU A 80 14.06 -18.91 -8.96
CA GLU A 80 13.25 -19.42 -10.08
C GLU A 80 12.96 -18.32 -11.12
N LEU A 81 12.63 -17.10 -10.67
CA LEU A 81 12.42 -15.96 -11.55
C LEU A 81 13.69 -15.59 -12.33
N LEU A 82 14.84 -15.52 -11.65
CA LEU A 82 16.11 -15.21 -12.30
C LEU A 82 16.53 -16.29 -13.29
N ALA A 83 16.31 -17.56 -12.96
CA ALA A 83 16.55 -18.68 -13.87
C ALA A 83 15.64 -18.60 -15.12
N TYR A 84 14.37 -18.25 -14.92
CA TYR A 84 13.44 -18.00 -16.03
C TYR A 84 13.93 -16.85 -16.93
N CYS A 85 14.26 -15.71 -16.33
CA CYS A 85 14.74 -14.54 -17.07
C CYS A 85 16.03 -14.83 -17.84
N ALA A 86 16.96 -15.58 -17.25
CA ALA A 86 18.20 -15.99 -17.90
C ALA A 86 17.96 -16.93 -19.10
N ARG A 87 17.08 -17.92 -18.94
CA ARG A 87 16.72 -18.86 -20.01
C ARG A 87 16.05 -18.16 -21.19
N GLU A 88 15.12 -17.24 -20.92
CA GLU A 88 14.40 -16.49 -21.95
C GLU A 88 15.18 -15.27 -22.47
N ASN A 89 16.33 -14.96 -21.85
CA ASN A 89 17.16 -13.77 -22.14
C ASN A 89 16.35 -12.45 -22.06
N ILE A 90 15.57 -12.28 -21.01
CA ILE A 90 14.73 -11.09 -20.77
C ILE A 90 14.97 -10.51 -19.37
N SER A 91 14.59 -9.24 -19.21
CA SER A 91 14.58 -8.58 -17.90
C SER A 91 13.39 -9.01 -17.04
N ILE A 92 13.46 -8.78 -15.72
CA ILE A 92 12.38 -9.12 -14.78
C ILE A 92 11.07 -8.44 -15.18
N TRP A 93 11.10 -7.12 -15.45
CA TRP A 93 9.89 -6.39 -15.84
C TRP A 93 9.26 -6.93 -17.14
N ARG A 94 10.09 -7.40 -18.07
CA ARG A 94 9.60 -8.01 -19.31
C ARG A 94 8.96 -9.38 -19.06
N ALA A 95 9.49 -10.16 -18.10
CA ALA A 95 8.86 -11.41 -17.67
C ALA A 95 7.48 -11.16 -17.09
N VAL A 96 7.33 -10.11 -16.26
CA VAL A 96 6.04 -9.70 -15.70
C VAL A 96 5.05 -9.34 -16.81
N GLU A 97 5.43 -8.50 -17.77
CA GLU A 97 4.55 -8.08 -18.86
C GLU A 97 4.14 -9.26 -19.79
N ASN A 98 5.04 -10.19 -20.03
CA ASN A 98 4.76 -11.36 -20.87
C ASN A 98 3.78 -12.32 -20.20
N LEU A 99 3.87 -12.49 -18.89
CA LEU A 99 3.05 -13.42 -18.12
C LEU A 99 1.72 -12.80 -17.67
N GLU A 100 1.67 -11.47 -17.55
CA GLU A 100 0.47 -10.74 -17.15
C GLU A 100 0.13 -9.66 -18.19
N PRO A 101 -0.47 -10.04 -19.34
CA PRO A 101 -0.91 -9.09 -20.34
C PRO A 101 -1.92 -8.09 -19.75
N GLY A 102 -1.65 -6.79 -19.91
CA GLY A 102 -2.49 -5.73 -19.35
C GLY A 102 -2.02 -5.18 -18.00
N VAL A 103 -0.94 -5.70 -17.41
CA VAL A 103 -0.39 -5.18 -16.15
C VAL A 103 0.06 -3.71 -16.27
N ARG A 104 0.55 -3.29 -17.43
CA ARG A 104 1.07 -1.93 -17.61
C ARG A 104 0.03 -0.82 -17.41
N PRO A 105 -1.19 -0.86 -17.96
CA PRO A 105 -2.25 0.11 -17.63
C PRO A 105 -2.61 0.12 -16.13
N TRP A 106 -2.60 -1.03 -15.48
CA TRP A 106 -2.82 -1.12 -14.05
C TRP A 106 -1.68 -0.45 -13.26
N LEU A 107 -0.42 -0.72 -13.61
CA LEU A 107 0.75 -0.06 -13.00
C LEU A 107 0.72 1.46 -13.23
N ALA A 108 0.24 1.94 -14.37
CA ALA A 108 0.05 3.38 -14.59
C ALA A 108 -0.96 3.99 -13.61
N GLY A 109 -2.03 3.26 -13.27
CA GLY A 109 -2.96 3.67 -12.21
C GLY A 109 -2.30 3.72 -10.82
N ILE A 110 -1.49 2.71 -10.50
CA ILE A 110 -0.69 2.66 -9.27
C ILE A 110 0.29 3.83 -9.21
N TRP A 111 1.02 4.08 -10.32
CA TRP A 111 1.95 5.20 -10.40
C TRP A 111 1.26 6.54 -10.16
N ARG A 112 0.11 6.76 -10.79
CA ARG A 112 -0.69 7.98 -10.57
C ARG A 112 -1.04 8.16 -9.09
N ALA A 113 -1.51 7.11 -8.41
CA ALA A 113 -1.81 7.17 -6.99
C ALA A 113 -0.59 7.48 -6.13
N MET A 114 0.60 6.97 -6.51
CA MET A 114 1.87 7.30 -5.86
C MET A 114 2.21 8.79 -6.04
N VAL A 115 2.17 9.31 -7.26
CA VAL A 115 2.40 10.74 -7.58
C VAL A 115 1.48 11.63 -6.77
N GLU A 116 0.17 11.36 -6.84
CA GLU A 116 -0.84 12.12 -6.10
C GLU A 116 -0.58 12.13 -4.57
N SER A 117 -0.09 11.02 -4.02
CA SER A 117 0.22 10.95 -2.60
C SER A 117 1.43 11.82 -2.21
N VAL A 118 2.45 11.88 -3.07
CA VAL A 118 3.60 12.78 -2.88
C VAL A 118 3.16 14.24 -2.95
N GLU A 119 2.41 14.61 -4.00
CA GLU A 119 1.96 15.98 -4.24
C GLU A 119 1.05 16.49 -3.12
N ARG A 120 0.08 15.67 -2.68
CA ARG A 120 -0.77 16.01 -1.52
C ARG A 120 0.06 16.23 -0.26
N GLY A 121 0.99 15.30 0.05
CA GLY A 121 1.81 15.40 1.25
C GLY A 121 2.75 16.59 1.25
N LEU A 122 3.25 17.01 0.09
CA LEU A 122 4.04 18.23 -0.06
C LEU A 122 3.21 19.51 0.06
N GLY A 123 1.92 19.46 -0.28
CA GLY A 123 1.02 20.59 -0.24
C GLY A 123 0.36 20.87 1.12
N VAL A 124 0.52 20.00 2.12
CA VAL A 124 -0.18 20.11 3.40
C VAL A 124 0.79 20.31 4.56
N GLU A 125 0.59 21.41 5.28
CA GLU A 125 1.29 21.72 6.54
C GLU A 125 0.37 21.42 7.75
N GLY A 126 0.92 21.56 8.97
CA GLY A 126 0.17 21.42 10.20
C GLY A 126 0.55 20.19 11.01
N VAL A 127 -0.40 19.67 11.78
CA VAL A 127 -0.19 18.58 12.73
C VAL A 127 -0.92 17.32 12.27
N LEU A 128 -0.23 16.19 12.31
CA LEU A 128 -0.82 14.88 12.02
C LEU A 128 -1.87 14.49 13.09
N PRO A 129 -2.90 13.75 12.71
CA PRO A 129 -3.88 13.22 13.65
C PRO A 129 -3.22 12.33 14.71
N GLY A 130 -3.78 12.31 15.90
CA GLY A 130 -3.36 11.43 16.99
C GLY A 130 -2.83 12.17 18.21
N PRO A 131 -2.56 11.44 19.30
CA PRO A 131 -2.21 12.03 20.60
C PRO A 131 -0.80 12.66 20.63
N LEU A 132 0.10 12.23 19.75
CA LEU A 132 1.51 12.67 19.73
C LEU A 132 1.69 14.07 19.12
N LYS A 133 0.68 14.62 18.45
CA LYS A 133 0.71 15.95 17.81
C LYS A 133 1.96 16.19 16.96
N VAL A 134 2.32 15.19 16.13
CA VAL A 134 3.50 15.26 15.27
C VAL A 134 3.26 16.28 14.16
N THR A 135 4.17 17.25 14.03
CA THR A 135 4.11 18.25 12.95
C THR A 135 4.55 17.65 11.62
N ARG A 136 3.84 17.95 10.54
CA ARG A 136 4.25 17.62 9.17
C ARG A 136 5.54 18.34 8.83
N ARG A 137 6.48 17.66 8.20
CA ARG A 137 7.82 18.15 7.88
C ARG A 137 8.19 18.04 6.42
N ALA A 138 7.40 17.32 5.62
CA ALA A 138 7.70 17.11 4.20
C ALA A 138 7.81 18.42 3.42
N PRO A 139 6.90 19.42 3.55
CA PRO A 139 7.01 20.70 2.88
C PRO A 139 8.27 21.48 3.26
N ASP A 140 8.64 21.49 4.56
CA ASP A 140 9.85 22.18 5.02
C ASP A 140 11.13 21.49 4.51
N LYS A 141 11.17 20.15 4.55
CA LYS A 141 12.30 19.39 3.99
C LYS A 141 12.47 19.65 2.48
N TYR A 142 11.37 19.72 1.74
CA TYR A 142 11.40 20.02 0.32
C TYR A 142 12.00 21.42 0.05
N ARG A 143 11.54 22.46 0.77
CA ARG A 143 12.08 23.83 0.67
C ARG A 143 13.59 23.85 0.96
N ARG A 144 14.00 23.20 2.04
CA ARG A 144 15.44 23.12 2.40
C ARG A 144 16.26 22.37 1.35
N ALA A 145 15.74 21.28 0.80
CA ALA A 145 16.42 20.55 -0.27
C ALA A 145 16.64 21.41 -1.52
N ALA A 146 15.68 22.31 -1.84
CA ALA A 146 15.81 23.24 -2.95
C ALA A 146 16.98 24.22 -2.79
N GLU A 147 17.32 24.58 -1.57
CA GLU A 147 18.44 25.49 -1.22
C GLU A 147 19.79 24.76 -1.12
N MET A 148 19.79 23.44 -0.95
CA MET A 148 21.00 22.62 -0.83
C MET A 148 21.75 22.52 -2.16
N LYS A 149 23.03 22.19 -2.08
CA LYS A 149 23.92 21.95 -3.22
C LYS A 149 24.61 20.59 -3.07
N GLY A 150 25.03 20.03 -4.22
CA GLY A 150 25.75 18.77 -4.24
C GLY A 150 24.88 17.55 -3.86
N PRO A 151 25.51 16.42 -3.50
CA PRO A 151 24.79 15.14 -3.27
C PRO A 151 23.72 15.19 -2.17
N LEU A 152 23.87 16.09 -1.18
CA LEU A 152 22.88 16.26 -0.12
C LEU A 152 21.53 16.77 -0.65
N ARG A 153 21.52 17.49 -1.77
CA ARG A 153 20.30 17.98 -2.40
C ARG A 153 19.42 16.84 -2.88
N GLU A 154 20.00 15.85 -3.55
CA GLU A 154 19.29 14.66 -4.05
C GLU A 154 18.66 13.89 -2.90
N THR A 155 19.46 13.54 -1.89
CA THR A 155 18.97 12.87 -0.67
C THR A 155 17.89 13.68 0.03
N GLY A 156 18.01 15.01 0.02
CA GLY A 156 17.03 15.94 0.59
C GLY A 156 15.67 15.82 -0.11
N PHE A 157 15.64 15.84 -1.45
CA PHE A 157 14.40 15.68 -2.22
C PHE A 157 13.78 14.30 -2.04
N ILE A 158 14.56 13.22 -2.21
CA ILE A 158 14.06 11.84 -2.02
C ILE A 158 13.45 11.69 -0.61
N SER A 159 14.14 12.22 0.41
CA SER A 159 13.64 12.19 1.79
C SER A 159 12.36 13.00 1.99
N ALA A 160 12.22 14.14 1.32
CA ALA A 160 11.02 14.96 1.39
C ALA A 160 9.82 14.27 0.73
N TYR A 161 10.02 13.67 -0.45
CA TYR A 161 8.99 12.92 -1.17
C TYR A 161 8.55 11.67 -0.39
N ALA A 162 9.49 10.89 0.12
CA ALA A 162 9.18 9.73 0.94
C ALA A 162 8.39 10.12 2.21
N LEU A 163 8.81 11.20 2.88
CA LEU A 163 8.13 11.70 4.08
C LEU A 163 6.72 12.20 3.75
N ALA A 164 6.51 12.84 2.60
CA ALA A 164 5.20 13.28 2.15
C ALA A 164 4.19 12.12 2.12
N VAL A 165 4.57 10.99 1.54
CA VAL A 165 3.73 9.78 1.50
C VAL A 165 3.47 9.21 2.89
N ILE A 166 4.50 9.15 3.76
CA ILE A 166 4.35 8.65 5.13
C ILE A 166 3.44 9.54 5.95
N GLU A 167 3.51 10.84 5.79
CA GLU A 167 2.62 11.80 6.46
C GLU A 167 1.18 11.70 5.93
N GLU A 168 1.00 11.44 4.62
CA GLU A 168 -0.32 11.12 4.06
C GLU A 168 -0.88 9.83 4.65
N ASN A 169 -0.09 8.77 4.73
CA ASN A 169 -0.49 7.52 5.40
C ASN A 169 -0.93 7.78 6.86
N ALA A 170 -0.14 8.51 7.63
CA ALA A 170 -0.46 8.85 9.01
C ALA A 170 -1.70 9.74 9.14
N ALA A 171 -2.01 10.55 8.15
CA ALA A 171 -3.21 11.38 8.09
C ALA A 171 -4.47 10.62 7.62
N GLY A 172 -4.32 9.37 7.17
CA GLY A 172 -5.40 8.56 6.60
C GLY A 172 -5.73 8.92 5.15
N GLY A 173 -4.77 9.51 4.43
CA GLY A 173 -4.85 9.71 2.99
C GLY A 173 -4.64 8.40 2.22
N THR A 174 -5.01 8.41 0.94
CA THR A 174 -4.80 7.28 0.05
C THR A 174 -3.33 7.18 -0.34
N ILE A 175 -2.71 6.02 -0.08
CA ILE A 175 -1.34 5.69 -0.47
C ILE A 175 -1.30 4.29 -1.08
N VAL A 176 -0.24 3.98 -1.81
CA VAL A 176 0.02 2.62 -2.29
C VAL A 176 0.80 1.84 -1.24
N THR A 177 0.39 0.60 -0.98
CA THR A 177 1.07 -0.31 -0.06
C THR A 177 1.66 -1.50 -0.80
N ALA A 178 2.81 -2.00 -0.36
CA ALA A 178 3.36 -3.26 -0.86
C ALA A 178 4.52 -3.74 0.05
N PRO A 179 4.37 -4.84 0.74
CA PRO A 179 3.13 -5.48 1.24
C PRO A 179 2.53 -4.77 2.46
N THR A 180 3.29 -3.93 3.17
CA THR A 180 2.85 -3.14 4.33
C THR A 180 2.92 -1.64 4.05
N CYS A 181 2.30 -0.81 4.92
CA CYS A 181 2.30 0.64 4.75
C CYS A 181 3.45 1.37 5.48
N GLY A 182 4.24 0.68 6.28
CA GLY A 182 5.31 1.32 7.07
C GLY A 182 6.43 1.95 6.24
N SER A 183 6.79 1.32 5.13
CA SER A 183 7.80 1.80 4.18
C SER A 183 7.20 2.32 2.86
N ALA A 184 5.88 2.56 2.81
CA ALA A 184 5.15 2.92 1.59
C ALA A 184 5.65 4.22 0.91
N GLY A 185 6.41 5.06 1.61
CA GLY A 185 7.00 6.28 1.03
C GLY A 185 8.30 6.08 0.29
N VAL A 186 9.01 4.95 0.48
CA VAL A 186 10.35 4.77 -0.07
C VAL A 186 10.34 4.69 -1.59
N LEU A 187 9.57 3.76 -2.14
CA LEU A 187 9.49 3.55 -3.59
C LEU A 187 8.89 4.75 -4.32
N PRO A 188 7.72 5.31 -3.89
CA PRO A 188 7.19 6.51 -4.52
C PRO A 188 8.13 7.69 -4.47
N GLY A 189 8.78 7.93 -3.32
CA GLY A 189 9.70 9.05 -3.16
C GLY A 189 10.92 8.95 -4.08
N LEU A 190 11.46 7.75 -4.27
CA LEU A 190 12.58 7.50 -5.16
C LEU A 190 12.16 7.65 -6.64
N LEU A 191 11.09 7.00 -7.06
CA LEU A 191 10.63 7.04 -8.46
C LEU A 191 10.16 8.44 -8.87
N TYR A 192 9.49 9.16 -7.95
CA TYR A 192 9.10 10.55 -8.17
C TYR A 192 10.30 11.45 -8.37
N TYR A 193 11.39 11.25 -7.58
CA TYR A 193 12.65 11.95 -7.79
C TYR A 193 13.20 11.71 -9.20
N PHE A 194 13.26 10.46 -9.65
CA PHE A 194 13.77 10.14 -10.98
C PHE A 194 12.92 10.77 -12.09
N GLN A 195 11.60 10.75 -11.97
CA GLN A 195 10.74 11.37 -12.96
C GLN A 195 10.88 12.90 -12.98
N GLU A 196 10.82 13.55 -11.80
CA GLU A 196 10.78 15.00 -11.68
C GLU A 196 12.14 15.68 -11.85
N ARG A 197 13.22 15.02 -11.45
CA ARG A 197 14.55 15.62 -11.39
C ARG A 197 15.52 15.08 -12.43
N GLU A 198 15.40 13.82 -12.75
CA GLU A 198 16.24 13.15 -13.74
C GLU A 198 15.54 12.96 -15.09
N CYS A 199 14.27 13.40 -15.20
CA CYS A 199 13.45 13.32 -16.42
C CYS A 199 13.34 11.89 -16.97
N VAL A 200 13.32 10.89 -16.08
CA VAL A 200 13.14 9.49 -16.49
C VAL A 200 11.75 9.31 -17.09
N PRO A 201 11.62 8.72 -18.30
CA PRO A 201 10.33 8.50 -18.94
C PRO A 201 9.41 7.62 -18.11
N GLU A 202 8.11 7.91 -18.13
CA GLU A 202 7.09 7.13 -17.39
C GLU A 202 7.16 5.63 -17.73
N ASN A 203 7.44 5.27 -18.98
CA ASN A 203 7.60 3.87 -19.35
C ASN A 203 8.69 3.13 -18.57
N ASP A 204 9.78 3.79 -18.22
CA ASP A 204 10.86 3.22 -17.42
C ASP A 204 10.47 3.13 -15.95
N ILE A 205 9.72 4.13 -15.45
CA ILE A 205 9.11 4.09 -14.12
C ILE A 205 8.16 2.88 -14.00
N LEU A 206 7.30 2.65 -14.99
CA LEU A 206 6.39 1.48 -15.00
C LEU A 206 7.15 0.16 -15.05
N SER A 207 8.28 0.09 -15.77
CA SER A 207 9.14 -1.09 -15.78
C SER A 207 9.81 -1.34 -14.42
N ALA A 208 10.23 -0.28 -13.73
CA ALA A 208 10.72 -0.36 -12.36
C ALA A 208 9.62 -0.84 -11.39
N LEU A 209 8.39 -0.33 -11.54
CA LEU A 209 7.24 -0.76 -10.75
C LEU A 209 6.88 -2.23 -10.98
N ALA A 210 6.93 -2.72 -12.21
CA ALA A 210 6.71 -4.13 -12.52
C ALA A 210 7.74 -5.02 -11.79
N THR A 211 9.01 -4.61 -11.80
CA THR A 211 10.08 -5.30 -11.06
C THR A 211 9.85 -5.26 -9.55
N ALA A 212 9.52 -4.09 -9.00
CA ALA A 212 9.25 -3.93 -7.57
C ALA A 212 8.01 -4.71 -7.13
N GLY A 213 6.97 -4.76 -7.97
CA GLY A 213 5.72 -5.47 -7.70
C GLY A 213 5.93 -6.97 -7.50
N ILE A 214 6.71 -7.62 -8.38
CA ILE A 214 6.96 -9.06 -8.24
C ILE A 214 7.86 -9.36 -7.04
N VAL A 215 8.81 -8.49 -6.69
CA VAL A 215 9.59 -8.62 -5.44
C VAL A 215 8.66 -8.53 -4.24
N GLY A 216 7.74 -7.56 -4.24
CA GLY A 216 6.71 -7.43 -3.20
C GLY A 216 5.80 -8.66 -3.09
N ALA A 217 5.45 -9.29 -4.21
CA ALA A 217 4.67 -10.53 -4.23
C ALA A 217 5.43 -11.69 -3.58
N PHE A 218 6.75 -11.83 -3.79
CA PHE A 218 7.56 -12.83 -3.10
C PHE A 218 7.67 -12.55 -1.60
N ILE A 219 7.79 -11.29 -1.19
CA ILE A 219 7.77 -10.94 0.23
C ILE A 219 6.41 -11.31 0.83
N LYS A 220 5.31 -11.01 0.15
CA LYS A 220 3.96 -11.41 0.58
C LYS A 220 3.86 -12.93 0.75
N ALA A 221 4.38 -13.71 -0.19
CA ALA A 221 4.27 -15.17 -0.18
C ALA A 221 5.17 -15.87 0.84
N ASN A 222 6.33 -15.31 1.17
CA ASN A 222 7.35 -15.94 2.00
C ASN A 222 7.48 -15.34 3.41
N ALA A 223 6.90 -14.17 3.65
CA ALA A 223 6.83 -13.52 4.95
C ALA A 223 5.38 -13.22 5.31
N SER A 224 5.12 -12.89 6.56
CA SER A 224 3.79 -12.41 6.92
C SER A 224 3.54 -11.02 6.33
N ILE A 225 2.37 -10.83 5.73
CA ILE A 225 1.88 -9.52 5.28
C ILE A 225 1.21 -8.72 6.40
N SER A 226 1.11 -9.32 7.58
CA SER A 226 0.58 -8.65 8.76
C SER A 226 1.65 -7.77 9.41
N GLY A 227 1.52 -6.46 9.32
CA GLY A 227 2.36 -5.52 10.05
C GLY A 227 2.31 -5.70 11.58
N ALA A 228 1.28 -6.38 12.11
CA ALA A 228 1.19 -6.75 13.51
C ALA A 228 2.14 -7.88 13.90
N GLN A 229 2.48 -8.76 12.95
CA GLN A 229 3.37 -9.91 13.20
C GLN A 229 4.84 -9.58 12.91
N VAL A 230 5.12 -8.92 11.79
CA VAL A 230 6.49 -8.70 11.30
C VAL A 230 6.93 -7.25 11.38
N GLY A 231 6.04 -6.34 11.75
CA GLY A 231 6.30 -4.90 11.75
C GLY A 231 6.41 -4.31 10.34
N CYS A 232 6.80 -3.03 10.29
CA CYS A 232 6.92 -2.28 9.04
C CYS A 232 8.18 -2.63 8.23
N GLN A 233 9.07 -3.43 8.79
CA GLN A 233 10.36 -3.83 8.22
C GLN A 233 10.39 -5.29 7.74
N GLY A 234 9.33 -6.04 7.99
CA GLY A 234 9.22 -7.44 7.62
C GLY A 234 8.90 -7.67 6.17
#